data_863fd6081c7244f353bc917d513edd6f
#
_entry.id   863fd6081c7244f353bc917d513edd6f
#
_cell.length_a   1.000
_cell.length_b   1.000
_cell.length_c   1.000
_cell.angle_alpha   90.00
_cell.angle_beta   90.00
_cell.angle_gamma   90.00
#
_symmetry.space_group_name_H-M   'P 1'
#
loop_
_entity.id
_entity.type
_entity.pdbx_description
1 polymer ?
#
loop_
_entity_poly.entity_id
_entity_poly.type
_entity_poly.pdbx_seq_one_letter_code
_entity_poly.pdbx_strand_id
1 'polypeptide(L)'
;MMNKKGREQDKMIVLAGMIGVGKSSFTEMIARKLGTEAFYEEVDNNPILDKFYEDPKRWAFSLQIYFLNKRFRSIKQALHDANNVLDRSIYEDALFTRVNNMQGNISDVDLDIYNDLLANMMQEIDSLPKKAPDLLIYLDASFDTILAHIKKRGRSYEQVDNDPELLEYYELLYSQYEKWYEDYNYSPKIKISVDEYDIVENPENEEKVMEIITNALEEARKN
;
A
#
# COMPACT_ATOMS: atom_id res chain seq x y z
N MET A 1 6.70 23.09 -35.14
CA MET A 1 7.88 22.94 -34.29
C MET A 1 7.41 22.73 -32.86
N MET A 2 7.20 21.49 -32.45
CA MET A 2 6.77 21.15 -31.08
C MET A 2 8.01 21.21 -30.19
N ASN A 3 7.89 22.01 -29.14
CA ASN A 3 8.92 22.34 -28.18
C ASN A 3 9.32 21.09 -27.39
N LYS A 4 10.51 20.54 -27.66
CA LYS A 4 11.17 19.55 -26.81
C LYS A 4 11.73 20.24 -25.56
N LYS A 5 10.89 20.80 -24.71
CA LYS A 5 11.24 20.95 -23.28
C LYS A 5 11.15 19.58 -22.68
N GLY A 6 12.30 19.09 -22.17
CA GLY A 6 12.39 17.77 -21.59
C GLY A 6 11.23 17.53 -20.63
N ARG A 7 10.49 16.46 -20.83
CA ARG A 7 9.55 15.96 -19.84
C ARG A 7 10.36 15.69 -18.60
N GLU A 8 10.18 16.48 -17.55
CA GLU A 8 10.45 15.98 -16.21
C GLU A 8 9.78 14.63 -16.14
N GLN A 9 10.59 13.59 -15.88
CA GLN A 9 10.09 12.22 -15.98
C GLN A 9 8.95 12.05 -15.00
N ASP A 10 7.80 11.64 -15.55
CA ASP A 10 6.61 11.26 -14.81
C ASP A 10 6.99 10.29 -13.67
N LYS A 11 6.66 10.62 -12.43
CA LYS A 11 7.04 9.84 -11.25
C LYS A 11 5.81 9.14 -10.69
N MET A 12 5.90 7.83 -10.52
CA MET A 12 4.92 7.06 -9.78
C MET A 12 5.57 6.57 -8.48
N ILE A 13 5.10 7.10 -7.36
CA ILE A 13 5.51 6.66 -6.02
C ILE A 13 4.40 5.81 -5.44
N VAL A 14 4.74 4.68 -4.87
CA VAL A 14 3.78 3.78 -4.26
C VAL A 14 4.14 3.57 -2.80
N LEU A 15 3.18 3.73 -1.90
CA LEU A 15 3.33 3.46 -0.50
C LEU A 15 2.85 2.04 -0.18
N ALA A 16 3.57 1.36 0.70
CA ALA A 16 3.21 0.08 1.26
C ALA A 16 3.37 0.11 2.79
N GLY A 17 2.72 -0.81 3.47
CA GLY A 17 2.82 -0.95 4.92
C GLY A 17 1.50 -1.37 5.56
N MET A 18 1.56 -1.81 6.79
CA MET A 18 0.45 -2.40 7.51
C MET A 18 -0.76 -1.46 7.65
N ILE A 19 -1.93 -2.03 7.90
CA ILE A 19 -3.12 -1.30 8.36
C ILE A 19 -2.72 -0.44 9.56
N GLY A 20 -3.12 0.84 9.55
CA GLY A 20 -2.82 1.75 10.67
C GLY A 20 -1.44 2.42 10.66
N VAL A 21 -0.49 2.03 9.79
CA VAL A 21 0.87 2.61 9.77
C VAL A 21 0.94 4.08 9.36
N GLY A 22 -0.14 4.65 8.78
CA GLY A 22 -0.16 6.08 8.41
C GLY A 22 -0.01 6.36 6.91
N LYS A 23 -0.15 5.36 6.04
CA LYS A 23 0.02 5.53 4.58
C LYS A 23 -0.71 6.73 3.99
N SER A 24 -1.98 6.92 4.31
CA SER A 24 -2.79 8.00 3.73
C SER A 24 -2.25 9.39 4.09
N SER A 25 -1.75 9.59 5.32
CA SER A 25 -1.11 10.86 5.74
C SER A 25 0.18 11.12 4.98
N PHE A 26 1.02 10.09 4.79
CA PHE A 26 2.24 10.19 3.99
C PHE A 26 1.91 10.43 2.51
N THR A 27 0.92 9.72 1.96
CA THR A 27 0.46 9.91 0.57
C THR A 27 0.04 11.36 0.33
N GLU A 28 -0.78 11.92 1.22
CA GLU A 28 -1.23 13.31 1.14
C GLU A 28 -0.05 14.30 1.22
N MET A 29 0.83 14.10 2.19
CA MET A 29 2.01 14.95 2.38
C MET A 29 2.92 14.92 1.15
N ILE A 30 3.27 13.75 0.63
CA ILE A 30 4.16 13.59 -0.52
C ILE A 30 3.52 14.22 -1.76
N ALA A 31 2.24 13.93 -2.03
CA ALA A 31 1.53 14.50 -3.17
C ALA A 31 1.47 16.02 -3.12
N ARG A 32 1.17 16.59 -1.95
CA ARG A 32 1.17 18.05 -1.72
C ARG A 32 2.56 18.67 -1.93
N LYS A 33 3.62 18.06 -1.41
CA LYS A 33 5.00 18.56 -1.55
C LYS A 33 5.52 18.46 -2.98
N LEU A 34 5.12 17.45 -3.73
CA LEU A 34 5.49 17.27 -5.14
C LEU A 34 4.56 18.01 -6.12
N GLY A 35 3.45 18.56 -5.65
CA GLY A 35 2.44 19.21 -6.49
C GLY A 35 1.78 18.22 -7.46
N THR A 36 1.47 17.01 -6.99
CA THR A 36 0.95 15.91 -7.79
C THR A 36 -0.37 15.36 -7.25
N GLU A 37 -0.98 14.40 -7.94
CA GLU A 37 -2.22 13.75 -7.53
C GLU A 37 -1.96 12.58 -6.57
N ALA A 38 -2.82 12.47 -5.54
CA ALA A 38 -2.85 11.38 -4.60
C ALA A 38 -3.99 10.41 -4.94
N PHE A 39 -3.67 9.11 -5.04
CA PHE A 39 -4.65 8.04 -5.23
C PHE A 39 -4.80 7.25 -3.94
N TYR A 40 -5.92 7.42 -3.28
CA TYR A 40 -6.20 6.75 -2.00
C TYR A 40 -6.88 5.40 -2.20
N GLU A 41 -6.69 4.50 -1.22
CA GLU A 41 -7.46 3.27 -1.13
C GLU A 41 -8.92 3.61 -0.80
N GLU A 42 -9.87 3.12 -1.62
CA GLU A 42 -11.31 3.32 -1.40
C GLU A 42 -11.81 2.42 -0.25
N VAL A 43 -11.69 2.87 0.98
CA VAL A 43 -12.12 2.13 2.18
C VAL A 43 -13.56 2.48 2.57
N ASP A 44 -13.91 3.77 2.58
CA ASP A 44 -15.16 4.27 3.16
C ASP A 44 -16.43 3.85 2.42
N ASN A 45 -16.33 3.53 1.13
CA ASN A 45 -17.45 3.04 0.31
C ASN A 45 -17.30 1.54 -0.04
N ASN A 46 -16.51 0.79 0.71
CA ASN A 46 -16.33 -0.63 0.47
C ASN A 46 -17.52 -1.43 1.01
N PRO A 47 -18.33 -2.09 0.15
CA PRO A 47 -19.54 -2.78 0.59
C PRO A 47 -19.29 -4.12 1.30
N ILE A 48 -18.03 -4.53 1.41
CA ILE A 48 -17.62 -5.85 1.89
C ILE A 48 -16.80 -5.73 3.18
N LEU A 49 -16.16 -4.57 3.44
CA LEU A 49 -15.17 -4.45 4.51
C LEU A 49 -15.75 -4.76 5.90
N ASP A 50 -16.90 -4.18 6.26
CA ASP A 50 -17.58 -4.45 7.53
C ASP A 50 -17.94 -5.93 7.68
N LYS A 51 -18.45 -6.53 6.58
CA LYS A 51 -18.83 -7.94 6.54
C LYS A 51 -17.63 -8.88 6.70
N PHE A 52 -16.47 -8.48 6.19
CA PHE A 52 -15.24 -9.24 6.37
C PHE A 52 -14.85 -9.30 7.85
N TYR A 53 -14.89 -8.19 8.56
CA TYR A 53 -14.58 -8.17 9.99
C TYR A 53 -15.62 -8.94 10.84
N GLU A 54 -16.88 -9.02 10.39
CA GLU A 54 -17.91 -9.82 11.06
C GLU A 54 -17.79 -11.32 10.77
N ASP A 55 -17.47 -11.71 9.53
CA ASP A 55 -17.35 -13.11 9.09
C ASP A 55 -16.22 -13.25 8.05
N PRO A 56 -14.96 -13.33 8.51
CA PRO A 56 -13.80 -13.42 7.63
C PRO A 56 -13.86 -14.65 6.70
N LYS A 57 -14.33 -15.81 7.20
CA LYS A 57 -14.42 -17.05 6.40
C LYS A 57 -15.32 -16.91 5.18
N ARG A 58 -16.36 -16.13 5.29
CA ARG A 58 -17.30 -15.90 4.19
C ARG A 58 -16.82 -14.83 3.22
N TRP A 59 -16.18 -13.79 3.72
CA TRP A 59 -15.98 -12.55 2.96
C TRP A 59 -14.55 -12.27 2.56
N ALA A 60 -13.54 -12.98 3.12
CA ALA A 60 -12.14 -12.69 2.86
C ALA A 60 -11.81 -12.73 1.37
N PHE A 61 -12.18 -13.80 0.67
CA PHE A 61 -11.89 -13.92 -0.77
C PHE A 61 -12.54 -12.79 -1.58
N SER A 62 -13.82 -12.52 -1.35
CA SER A 62 -14.54 -11.44 -2.05
C SER A 62 -13.93 -10.07 -1.78
N LEU A 63 -13.46 -9.82 -0.55
CA LEU A 63 -12.78 -8.58 -0.19
C LEU A 63 -11.46 -8.42 -0.94
N GLN A 64 -10.65 -9.49 -1.01
CA GLN A 64 -9.38 -9.44 -1.72
C GLN A 64 -9.57 -9.22 -3.23
N ILE A 65 -10.56 -9.85 -3.86
CA ILE A 65 -10.92 -9.60 -5.25
C ILE A 65 -11.39 -8.15 -5.46
N TYR A 66 -12.18 -7.62 -4.53
CA TYR A 66 -12.63 -6.22 -4.59
C TYR A 66 -11.45 -5.25 -4.56
N PHE A 67 -10.54 -5.40 -3.60
CA PHE A 67 -9.36 -4.53 -3.49
C PHE A 67 -8.45 -4.67 -4.71
N LEU A 68 -8.15 -5.89 -5.16
CA LEU A 68 -7.34 -6.14 -6.34
C LEU A 68 -7.89 -5.41 -7.58
N ASN A 69 -9.20 -5.53 -7.84
CA ASN A 69 -9.85 -4.87 -8.97
C ASN A 69 -9.80 -3.32 -8.86
N LYS A 70 -10.04 -2.77 -7.66
CA LYS A 70 -9.97 -1.32 -7.44
C LYS A 70 -8.55 -0.79 -7.64
N ARG A 71 -7.55 -1.48 -7.11
CA ARG A 71 -6.15 -1.12 -7.22
C ARG A 71 -5.64 -1.17 -8.65
N PHE A 72 -5.99 -2.22 -9.38
CA PHE A 72 -5.67 -2.33 -10.79
C PHE A 72 -6.26 -1.17 -11.61
N ARG A 73 -7.50 -0.75 -11.27
CA ARG A 73 -8.11 0.44 -11.88
C ARG A 73 -7.34 1.72 -11.55
N SER A 74 -6.98 1.92 -10.28
CA SER A 74 -6.21 3.10 -9.84
C SER A 74 -4.86 3.18 -10.53
N ILE A 75 -4.14 2.05 -10.69
CA ILE A 75 -2.88 1.99 -11.43
C ILE A 75 -3.09 2.44 -12.88
N LYS A 76 -4.13 1.94 -13.57
CA LYS A 76 -4.42 2.34 -14.95
C LYS A 76 -4.75 3.83 -15.07
N GLN A 77 -5.44 4.41 -14.10
CA GLN A 77 -5.69 5.85 -14.05
C GLN A 77 -4.40 6.64 -13.82
N ALA A 78 -3.60 6.24 -12.82
CA ALA A 78 -2.34 6.89 -12.51
C ALA A 78 -1.32 6.87 -13.66
N LEU A 79 -1.41 5.91 -14.58
CA LEU A 79 -0.54 5.83 -15.75
C LEU A 79 -0.88 6.86 -16.84
N HIS A 80 -2.06 7.49 -16.79
CA HIS A 80 -2.46 8.53 -17.75
C HIS A 80 -1.95 9.92 -17.34
N ASP A 81 -1.60 10.11 -16.06
CA ASP A 81 -1.17 11.38 -15.53
C ASP A 81 0.29 11.32 -15.09
N ALA A 82 1.00 12.41 -15.33
CA ALA A 82 2.39 12.57 -14.90
C ALA A 82 2.45 12.80 -13.39
N ASN A 83 3.33 12.10 -12.68
CA ASN A 83 3.58 12.25 -11.24
C ASN A 83 2.38 11.90 -10.34
N ASN A 84 2.38 10.71 -9.80
CA ASN A 84 1.30 10.24 -8.93
C ASN A 84 1.84 9.56 -7.67
N VAL A 85 1.10 9.68 -6.57
CA VAL A 85 1.38 8.98 -5.33
C VAL A 85 0.20 8.06 -5.01
N LEU A 86 0.45 6.76 -4.90
CA LEU A 86 -0.57 5.75 -4.64
C LEU A 86 -0.47 5.24 -3.20
N ASP A 87 -1.58 5.30 -2.48
CA ASP A 87 -1.76 4.66 -1.17
C ASP A 87 -2.00 3.17 -1.40
N ARG A 88 -1.03 2.36 -1.09
CA ARG A 88 -0.95 0.91 -1.21
C ARG A 88 -0.57 0.37 -2.61
N SER A 89 0.16 -0.70 -2.60
CA SER A 89 0.75 -1.37 -3.76
C SER A 89 -0.03 -2.61 -4.18
N ILE A 90 -0.18 -2.85 -5.49
CA ILE A 90 -0.69 -4.13 -6.00
C ILE A 90 0.24 -5.31 -5.66
N TYR A 91 1.53 -5.05 -5.50
CA TYR A 91 2.52 -6.06 -5.09
C TYR A 91 2.33 -6.52 -3.64
N GLU A 92 1.61 -5.74 -2.82
CA GLU A 92 1.28 -6.02 -1.43
C GLU A 92 -0.03 -6.83 -1.29
N ASP A 93 -0.91 -6.79 -2.28
CA ASP A 93 -2.24 -7.40 -2.20
C ASP A 93 -2.20 -8.91 -1.96
N ALA A 94 -1.25 -9.62 -2.56
CA ALA A 94 -1.07 -11.06 -2.35
C ALA A 94 -0.71 -11.41 -0.88
N LEU A 95 -0.11 -10.47 -0.14
CA LEU A 95 0.22 -10.67 1.28
C LEU A 95 -1.05 -10.87 2.10
N PHE A 96 -2.04 -9.99 1.93
CA PHE A 96 -3.32 -10.07 2.64
C PHE A 96 -4.08 -11.37 2.31
N THR A 97 -4.08 -11.76 1.05
CA THR A 97 -4.73 -13.01 0.61
C THR A 97 -4.06 -14.22 1.23
N ARG A 98 -2.72 -14.25 1.26
CA ARG A 98 -1.94 -15.32 1.88
C ARG A 98 -2.16 -15.40 3.38
N VAL A 99 -2.19 -14.28 4.10
CA VAL A 99 -2.45 -14.26 5.54
C VAL A 99 -3.85 -14.81 5.84
N ASN A 100 -4.86 -14.43 5.08
CA ASN A 100 -6.20 -15.00 5.22
C ASN A 100 -6.27 -16.49 4.89
N ASN A 101 -5.46 -16.98 3.95
CA ASN A 101 -5.33 -18.42 3.71
C ASN A 101 -4.65 -19.14 4.89
N MET A 102 -3.58 -18.57 5.46
CA MET A 102 -2.90 -19.14 6.64
C MET A 102 -3.85 -19.28 7.84
N GLN A 103 -4.82 -18.37 7.98
CA GLN A 103 -5.86 -18.44 9.03
C GLN A 103 -7.06 -19.32 8.65
N GLY A 104 -7.07 -19.91 7.45
CA GLY A 104 -8.17 -20.74 6.96
C GLY A 104 -9.43 -19.95 6.58
N ASN A 105 -9.33 -18.65 6.37
CA ASN A 105 -10.41 -17.79 5.87
C ASN A 105 -10.54 -17.86 4.35
N ILE A 106 -9.46 -18.21 3.65
CA ILE A 106 -9.43 -18.43 2.19
C ILE A 106 -8.90 -19.84 1.96
N SER A 107 -9.56 -20.61 1.10
CA SER A 107 -9.11 -21.97 0.73
C SER A 107 -7.88 -21.91 -0.17
N ASP A 108 -7.13 -23.03 -0.25
CA ASP A 108 -5.97 -23.13 -1.16
C ASP A 108 -6.40 -22.93 -2.63
N VAL A 109 -7.58 -23.47 -3.00
CA VAL A 109 -8.14 -23.30 -4.36
C VAL A 109 -8.45 -21.82 -4.64
N ASP A 110 -9.04 -21.10 -3.70
CA ASP A 110 -9.32 -19.66 -3.86
C ASP A 110 -8.03 -18.84 -3.91
N LEU A 111 -7.01 -19.22 -3.11
CA LEU A 111 -5.69 -18.60 -3.17
C LEU A 111 -5.03 -18.77 -4.55
N ASP A 112 -5.11 -19.99 -5.13
CA ASP A 112 -4.58 -20.25 -6.47
C ASP A 112 -5.32 -19.44 -7.53
N ILE A 113 -6.65 -19.36 -7.46
CA ILE A 113 -7.47 -18.51 -8.36
C ILE A 113 -7.08 -17.04 -8.23
N TYR A 114 -6.88 -16.56 -7.01
CA TYR A 114 -6.45 -15.18 -6.77
C TYR A 114 -5.07 -14.90 -7.37
N ASN A 115 -4.12 -15.79 -7.15
CA ASN A 115 -2.75 -15.65 -7.66
C ASN A 115 -2.71 -15.66 -9.19
N ASP A 116 -3.51 -16.52 -9.84
CA ASP A 116 -3.62 -16.56 -11.30
C ASP A 116 -4.21 -15.26 -11.85
N LEU A 117 -5.29 -14.74 -11.24
CA LEU A 117 -5.86 -13.45 -11.59
C LEU A 117 -4.86 -12.30 -11.41
N LEU A 118 -4.14 -12.26 -10.29
CA LEU A 118 -3.11 -11.26 -10.04
C LEU A 118 -2.00 -11.35 -11.09
N ALA A 119 -1.51 -12.55 -11.40
CA ALA A 119 -0.48 -12.77 -12.41
C ALA A 119 -0.92 -12.25 -13.79
N ASN A 120 -2.17 -12.50 -14.18
CA ASN A 120 -2.74 -12.00 -15.43
C ASN A 120 -2.81 -10.45 -15.44
N MET A 121 -3.26 -9.83 -14.35
CA MET A 121 -3.26 -8.37 -14.22
C MET A 121 -1.85 -7.77 -14.26
N MET A 122 -0.86 -8.44 -13.67
CA MET A 122 0.55 -7.99 -13.71
C MET A 122 1.12 -8.07 -15.13
N GLN A 123 0.77 -9.08 -15.92
CA GLN A 123 1.15 -9.16 -17.34
C GLN A 123 0.54 -8.02 -18.17
N GLU A 124 -0.67 -7.59 -17.86
CA GLU A 124 -1.28 -6.40 -18.46
C GLU A 124 -0.47 -5.13 -18.12
N ILE A 125 -0.10 -4.96 -16.85
CA ILE A 125 0.74 -3.84 -16.41
C ILE A 125 2.10 -3.88 -17.13
N ASP A 126 2.70 -5.04 -17.30
CA ASP A 126 3.98 -5.23 -18.00
C ASP A 126 3.92 -4.81 -19.48
N SER A 127 2.75 -4.80 -20.07
CA SER A 127 2.54 -4.30 -21.44
C SER A 127 2.48 -2.78 -21.54
N LEU A 128 2.34 -2.07 -20.42
CA LEU A 128 2.21 -0.62 -20.36
C LEU A 128 3.59 0.08 -20.43
N PRO A 129 3.66 1.33 -20.91
CA PRO A 129 4.92 2.06 -21.05
C PRO A 129 5.72 2.23 -19.74
N LYS A 130 5.03 2.21 -18.60
CA LYS A 130 5.61 2.31 -17.26
C LYS A 130 5.14 1.12 -16.44
N LYS A 131 6.01 0.13 -16.32
CA LYS A 131 5.69 -1.19 -15.76
C LYS A 131 5.72 -1.26 -14.24
N ALA A 132 6.53 -0.42 -13.60
CA ALA A 132 6.76 -0.43 -12.17
C ALA A 132 6.78 1.00 -11.61
N PRO A 133 6.57 1.19 -10.32
CA PRO A 133 6.77 2.49 -9.70
C PRO A 133 8.24 2.94 -9.82
N ASP A 134 8.48 4.24 -9.80
CA ASP A 134 9.85 4.77 -9.73
C ASP A 134 10.45 4.55 -8.35
N LEU A 135 9.59 4.49 -7.33
CA LEU A 135 9.98 4.22 -5.96
C LEU A 135 8.84 3.56 -5.19
N LEU A 136 9.14 2.47 -4.49
CA LEU A 136 8.30 1.94 -3.43
C LEU A 136 8.79 2.48 -2.08
N ILE A 137 7.87 3.04 -1.29
CA ILE A 137 8.12 3.47 0.08
C ILE A 137 7.39 2.51 1.02
N TYR A 138 8.15 1.70 1.75
CA TYR A 138 7.60 0.88 2.82
C TYR A 138 7.61 1.68 4.12
N LEU A 139 6.43 1.96 4.64
CA LEU A 139 6.26 2.56 5.97
C LEU A 139 6.28 1.46 7.01
N ASP A 140 7.24 1.56 7.92
CA ASP A 140 7.46 0.64 9.02
C ASP A 140 7.21 1.36 10.36
N ALA A 141 6.62 0.65 11.32
CA ALA A 141 6.41 1.13 12.67
C ALA A 141 6.37 -0.05 13.65
N SER A 142 6.58 0.21 14.91
CA SER A 142 6.35 -0.80 15.96
C SER A 142 4.87 -1.22 15.98
N PHE A 143 4.61 -2.46 16.37
CA PHE A 143 3.25 -2.97 16.44
C PHE A 143 2.38 -2.16 17.40
N ASP A 144 2.98 -1.69 18.52
CA ASP A 144 2.29 -0.80 19.48
C ASP A 144 1.86 0.52 18.85
N THR A 145 2.72 1.14 18.04
CA THR A 145 2.38 2.37 17.28
C THR A 145 1.23 2.12 16.31
N ILE A 146 1.26 1.00 15.59
CA ILE A 146 0.19 0.61 14.68
C ILE A 146 -1.15 0.47 15.41
N LEU A 147 -1.18 -0.26 16.53
CA LEU A 147 -2.38 -0.42 17.34
C LEU A 147 -2.89 0.91 17.91
N ALA A 148 -1.97 1.78 18.34
CA ALA A 148 -2.33 3.12 18.81
C ALA A 148 -2.98 3.96 17.70
N HIS A 149 -2.48 3.89 16.48
CA HIS A 149 -3.05 4.57 15.32
C HIS A 149 -4.43 4.01 14.94
N ILE A 150 -4.61 2.67 14.96
CA ILE A 150 -5.89 2.01 14.72
C ILE A 150 -6.91 2.47 15.77
N LYS A 151 -6.51 2.50 17.03
CA LYS A 151 -7.34 2.97 18.14
C LYS A 151 -7.72 4.45 17.98
N LYS A 152 -6.76 5.31 17.66
CA LYS A 152 -6.98 6.76 17.42
C LYS A 152 -7.92 7.00 16.24
N ARG A 153 -7.82 6.21 15.15
CA ARG A 153 -8.70 6.27 13.99
C ARG A 153 -10.15 5.92 14.33
N GLY A 154 -10.39 5.00 15.27
CA GLY A 154 -11.69 4.75 15.90
C GLY A 154 -12.71 4.02 15.03
N ARG A 155 -12.32 3.33 13.95
CA ARG A 155 -13.23 2.47 13.19
C ARG A 155 -13.63 1.28 14.05
N SER A 156 -14.94 1.10 14.31
CA SER A 156 -15.44 0.11 15.27
C SER A 156 -15.04 -1.32 14.96
N TYR A 157 -15.03 -1.70 13.68
CA TYR A 157 -14.68 -3.03 13.21
C TYR A 157 -13.16 -3.31 13.19
N GLU A 158 -12.32 -2.32 13.44
CA GLU A 158 -10.86 -2.49 13.49
C GLU A 158 -10.31 -2.56 14.93
N GLN A 159 -11.18 -2.43 15.95
CA GLN A 159 -10.73 -2.35 17.35
C GLN A 159 -10.50 -3.73 17.94
N VAL A 160 -9.31 -3.95 18.49
CA VAL A 160 -8.88 -5.24 19.06
C VAL A 160 -9.20 -5.40 20.55
N ASP A 161 -9.67 -4.37 21.24
CA ASP A 161 -9.84 -4.35 22.71
C ASP A 161 -10.66 -5.54 23.26
N ASN A 162 -11.56 -6.12 22.46
CA ASN A 162 -12.38 -7.28 22.85
C ASN A 162 -12.43 -8.36 21.73
N ASP A 163 -11.47 -8.35 20.81
CA ASP A 163 -11.42 -9.26 19.68
C ASP A 163 -10.03 -9.91 19.56
N PRO A 164 -9.77 -11.02 20.28
CA PRO A 164 -8.51 -11.72 20.20
C PRO A 164 -8.19 -12.28 18.81
N GLU A 165 -9.21 -12.69 18.03
CA GLU A 165 -9.00 -13.24 16.69
C GLU A 165 -8.52 -12.14 15.73
N LEU A 166 -9.03 -10.93 15.87
CA LEU A 166 -8.57 -9.76 15.12
C LEU A 166 -7.15 -9.37 15.50
N LEU A 167 -6.80 -9.45 16.79
CA LEU A 167 -5.43 -9.19 17.25
C LEU A 167 -4.46 -10.22 16.65
N GLU A 168 -4.78 -11.51 16.69
CA GLU A 168 -3.96 -12.56 16.06
C GLU A 168 -3.81 -12.34 14.55
N TYR A 169 -4.87 -11.89 13.87
CA TYR A 169 -4.79 -11.51 12.46
C TYR A 169 -3.79 -10.37 12.22
N TYR A 170 -3.83 -9.34 13.05
CA TYR A 170 -2.90 -8.21 12.94
C TYR A 170 -1.46 -8.61 13.25
N GLU A 171 -1.22 -9.44 14.27
CA GLU A 171 0.10 -9.97 14.60
C GLU A 171 0.67 -10.81 13.46
N LEU A 172 -0.13 -11.71 12.91
CA LEU A 172 0.28 -12.53 11.77
C LEU A 172 0.59 -11.68 10.55
N LEU A 173 -0.28 -10.73 10.20
CA LEU A 173 -0.07 -9.81 9.08
C LEU A 173 1.21 -8.99 9.28
N TYR A 174 1.41 -8.42 10.47
CA TYR A 174 2.60 -7.64 10.82
C TYR A 174 3.88 -8.46 10.63
N SER A 175 3.89 -9.71 11.11
CA SER A 175 5.05 -10.60 11.01
C SER A 175 5.47 -10.92 9.57
N GLN A 176 4.57 -10.76 8.59
CA GLN A 176 4.86 -11.07 7.20
C GLN A 176 5.46 -9.89 6.41
N TYR A 177 5.37 -8.66 6.93
CA TYR A 177 5.77 -7.47 6.18
C TYR A 177 7.27 -7.37 5.94
N GLU A 178 8.10 -7.69 6.94
CA GLU A 178 9.56 -7.60 6.78
C GLU A 178 10.04 -8.51 5.64
N LYS A 179 9.61 -9.76 5.66
CA LYS A 179 9.94 -10.71 4.59
C LYS A 179 9.39 -10.25 3.24
N TRP A 180 8.17 -9.74 3.20
CA TRP A 180 7.60 -9.20 1.98
C TRP A 180 8.44 -8.05 1.42
N TYR A 181 8.88 -7.14 2.26
CA TYR A 181 9.73 -6.03 1.86
C TYR A 181 11.10 -6.50 1.36
N GLU A 182 11.72 -7.47 2.03
CA GLU A 182 12.99 -8.05 1.57
C GLU A 182 12.86 -8.68 0.19
N ASP A 183 11.81 -9.45 -0.04
CA ASP A 183 11.52 -10.17 -1.29
C ASP A 183 11.09 -9.24 -2.45
N TYR A 184 10.64 -8.02 -2.17
CA TYR A 184 10.21 -7.07 -3.21
C TYR A 184 11.38 -6.62 -4.08
N ASN A 185 11.26 -6.78 -5.40
CA ASN A 185 12.32 -6.49 -6.37
C ASN A 185 11.82 -5.89 -7.70
N TYR A 186 10.60 -5.36 -7.73
CA TYR A 186 10.00 -4.81 -8.96
C TYR A 186 10.46 -3.38 -9.28
N SER A 187 10.93 -2.64 -8.27
CA SER A 187 11.43 -1.27 -8.41
C SER A 187 12.42 -0.94 -7.29
N PRO A 188 13.12 0.20 -7.37
CA PRO A 188 13.80 0.78 -6.22
C PRO A 188 12.86 0.89 -5.03
N LYS A 189 13.37 0.64 -3.83
CA LYS A 189 12.59 0.67 -2.59
C LYS A 189 13.35 1.31 -1.46
N ILE A 190 12.62 1.99 -0.58
CA ILE A 190 13.14 2.49 0.71
C ILE A 190 12.20 2.11 1.85
N LYS A 191 12.75 2.04 3.05
CA LYS A 191 12.00 1.89 4.30
C LYS A 191 12.05 3.20 5.07
N ILE A 192 10.91 3.67 5.57
CA ILE A 192 10.79 4.84 6.43
C ILE A 192 10.13 4.40 7.74
N SER A 193 10.81 4.63 8.86
CA SER A 193 10.27 4.39 10.19
C SER A 193 9.31 5.51 10.59
N VAL A 194 8.05 5.16 10.81
CA VAL A 194 7.04 6.10 11.30
C VAL A 194 7.27 6.44 12.77
N ASP A 195 7.85 5.53 13.56
CA ASP A 195 8.24 5.80 14.94
C ASP A 195 9.31 6.90 15.05
N GLU A 196 10.19 6.99 14.03
CA GLU A 196 11.24 8.01 13.95
C GLU A 196 10.74 9.31 13.28
N TYR A 197 9.90 9.15 12.26
CA TYR A 197 9.43 10.25 11.42
C TYR A 197 7.90 10.39 11.44
N ASP A 198 7.32 10.55 12.63
CA ASP A 198 5.90 10.89 12.75
C ASP A 198 5.67 12.30 12.17
N ILE A 199 4.98 12.37 11.03
CA ILE A 199 4.65 13.61 10.34
C ILE A 199 3.36 14.26 10.82
N VAL A 200 2.55 13.53 11.59
CA VAL A 200 1.26 14.01 12.09
C VAL A 200 1.43 14.78 13.40
N GLU A 201 2.18 14.20 14.35
CA GLU A 201 2.46 14.84 15.63
C GLU A 201 3.64 15.82 15.52
N ASN A 202 4.56 15.61 14.56
CA ASN A 202 5.76 16.42 14.36
C ASN A 202 5.90 16.86 12.89
N PRO A 203 5.19 17.94 12.48
CA PRO A 203 5.21 18.41 11.08
C PRO A 203 6.60 18.79 10.53
N GLU A 204 7.57 19.09 11.39
CA GLU A 204 8.96 19.33 10.97
C GLU A 204 9.64 18.09 10.36
N ASN A 205 9.12 16.89 10.62
CA ASN A 205 9.62 15.67 10.00
C ASN A 205 9.24 15.56 8.51
N GLU A 206 8.25 16.31 8.03
CA GLU A 206 7.89 16.32 6.61
C GLU A 206 9.08 16.67 5.71
N GLU A 207 9.89 17.65 6.09
CA GLU A 207 11.05 18.07 5.28
C GLU A 207 12.14 17.00 5.25
N LYS A 208 12.39 16.33 6.39
CA LYS A 208 13.35 15.22 6.48
C LYS A 208 12.92 14.04 5.63
N VAL A 209 11.63 13.66 5.71
CA VAL A 209 11.05 12.59 4.91
C VAL A 209 11.17 12.92 3.42
N MET A 210 10.86 14.13 3.01
CA MET A 210 10.98 14.55 1.61
C MET A 210 12.43 14.56 1.13
N GLU A 211 13.40 14.91 1.96
CA GLU A 211 14.82 14.79 1.63
C GLU A 211 15.21 13.32 1.37
N ILE A 212 14.80 12.39 2.25
CA ILE A 212 15.04 10.95 2.06
C ILE A 212 14.44 10.47 0.74
N ILE A 213 13.18 10.82 0.45
CA ILE A 213 12.47 10.42 -0.77
C ILE A 213 13.15 11.00 -2.02
N THR A 214 13.53 12.27 -1.99
CA THR A 214 14.16 12.94 -3.13
C THR A 214 15.51 12.33 -3.44
N ASN A 215 16.33 12.07 -2.43
CA ASN A 215 17.62 11.39 -2.59
C ASN A 215 17.46 9.99 -3.18
N ALA A 216 16.48 9.21 -2.69
CA ALA A 216 16.20 7.89 -3.24
C ALA A 216 15.75 7.92 -4.71
N LEU A 217 14.92 8.89 -5.09
CA LEU A 217 14.50 9.08 -6.48
C LEU A 217 15.66 9.49 -7.40
N GLU A 218 16.59 10.30 -6.89
CA GLU A 218 17.80 10.68 -7.65
C GLU A 218 18.75 9.51 -7.83
N GLU A 219 18.93 8.66 -6.82
CA GLU A 219 19.74 7.45 -6.91
C GLU A 219 19.14 6.43 -7.89
N ALA A 220 17.84 6.24 -7.83
CA ALA A 220 17.09 5.35 -8.73
C ALA A 220 17.26 5.74 -10.22
N ARG A 221 17.51 7.00 -10.51
CA ARG A 221 17.71 7.53 -11.88
C ARG A 221 19.13 7.34 -12.42
N LYS A 222 20.09 7.07 -11.54
CA LYS A 222 21.51 6.89 -11.94
C LYS A 222 21.82 5.44 -12.34
N ASN A 223 20.93 4.51 -11.97
CA ASN A 223 21.03 3.07 -12.25
C ASN A 223 20.09 2.65 -13.41
#